data_b6b38d9b4aed274e518a4485adaafb41
#
_entry.id   b6b38d9b4aed274e518a4485adaafb41
#
_cell.length_a   1.000
_cell.length_b   1.000
_cell.length_c   1.000
_cell.angle_alpha   90.00
_cell.angle_beta   90.00
_cell.angle_gamma   90.00
#
_symmetry.space_group_name_H-M   'P 1'
#
loop_
_entity.id
_entity.type
_entity.pdbx_description
1 polymer ?
#
loop_
_entity_poly.entity_id
_entity_poly.type
_entity_poly.pdbx_seq_one_letter_code
_entity_poly.pdbx_strand_id
1 'polypeptide(L)'
;MAPIEPHVFRRFQGLILGESGIRLADVKKALLTGRLSRRLRELGVTSFGEYLRRVEADESERVRMLDLITTNETRFFRESRQFELLDSEVLPRWAAEAAEGKRPRRLRAWSAGCSTGEEPYSLAMLLLSHFPGEWDLEILATDLSTRALERARAAVWPLSKSKEIPPGFLKGYMLRGTGPEDGKMKAGPEVRALVRFERLNLNDATYEVRGPFDLILCRNVLIYFDAEGKRRVIERLLSHLGPAGYFFVGHAESLNGITDRVRAVTPSVYTTDPAPARMRGVPPARERLGAR
;
A
#
# COMPACT_ATOMS: atom_id res chain seq x y z
N MET A 1 -12.98 21.19 -24.96
CA MET A 1 -12.84 21.80 -23.64
C MET A 1 -11.63 22.73 -23.66
N ALA A 2 -11.73 23.93 -23.13
CA ALA A 2 -10.61 24.87 -23.07
C ALA A 2 -9.47 24.32 -22.19
N PRO A 3 -8.20 24.60 -22.48
CA PRO A 3 -7.08 24.20 -21.65
C PRO A 3 -7.19 24.84 -20.27
N ILE A 4 -6.69 24.14 -19.24
CA ILE A 4 -6.67 24.69 -17.89
C ILE A 4 -5.75 25.92 -17.82
N GLU A 5 -6.26 27.02 -17.29
CA GLU A 5 -5.53 28.27 -17.13
C GLU A 5 -4.43 28.15 -16.06
N PRO A 6 -3.28 28.86 -16.20
CA PRO A 6 -2.17 28.72 -15.26
C PRO A 6 -2.52 29.03 -13.80
N HIS A 7 -3.37 30.02 -13.55
CA HIS A 7 -3.79 30.38 -12.20
C HIS A 7 -4.75 29.34 -11.58
N VAL A 8 -5.65 28.76 -12.40
CA VAL A 8 -6.54 27.68 -11.96
C VAL A 8 -5.72 26.42 -11.63
N PHE A 9 -4.71 26.10 -12.44
CA PHE A 9 -3.83 24.97 -12.17
C PHE A 9 -3.06 25.15 -10.86
N ARG A 10 -2.51 26.34 -10.58
CA ARG A 10 -1.86 26.62 -9.28
C ARG A 10 -2.80 26.46 -8.09
N ARG A 11 -4.06 26.85 -8.23
CA ARG A 11 -5.06 26.64 -7.17
C ARG A 11 -5.33 25.15 -6.94
N PHE A 12 -5.42 24.33 -8.00
CA PHE A 12 -5.50 22.87 -7.85
C PHE A 12 -4.26 22.32 -7.17
N GLN A 13 -3.06 22.77 -7.52
CA GLN A 13 -1.83 22.36 -6.84
C GLN A 13 -1.88 22.65 -5.32
N GLY A 14 -2.30 23.84 -4.95
CA GLY A 14 -2.46 24.24 -3.54
C GLY A 14 -3.50 23.40 -2.81
N LEU A 15 -4.67 23.19 -3.41
CA LEU A 15 -5.74 22.39 -2.85
C LEU A 15 -5.31 20.91 -2.66
N ILE A 16 -4.73 20.31 -3.70
CA ILE A 16 -4.27 18.92 -3.66
C ILE A 16 -3.18 18.74 -2.60
N LEU A 17 -2.22 19.67 -2.53
CA LEU A 17 -1.17 19.63 -1.52
C LEU A 17 -1.74 19.76 -0.11
N GLY A 18 -2.65 20.70 0.12
CA GLY A 18 -3.29 20.88 1.42
C GLY A 18 -4.10 19.67 1.88
N GLU A 19 -4.91 19.13 0.98
CA GLU A 19 -5.79 18.00 1.28
C GLU A 19 -5.04 16.66 1.45
N SER A 20 -4.10 16.36 0.57
CA SER A 20 -3.50 15.02 0.50
C SER A 20 -1.99 14.97 0.74
N GLY A 21 -1.33 16.11 0.87
CA GLY A 21 0.14 16.18 0.90
C GLY A 21 0.82 15.87 -0.43
N ILE A 22 0.05 15.56 -1.49
CA ILE A 22 0.59 15.21 -2.81
C ILE A 22 1.08 16.47 -3.50
N ARG A 23 2.37 16.51 -3.83
CA ARG A 23 2.96 17.55 -4.65
C ARG A 23 2.73 17.28 -6.13
N LEU A 24 1.90 18.10 -6.76
CA LEU A 24 1.66 18.05 -8.19
C LEU A 24 2.64 18.99 -8.93
N ALA A 25 3.65 18.43 -9.59
CA ALA A 25 4.61 19.22 -10.37
C ALA A 25 3.96 19.80 -11.65
N ASP A 26 4.52 20.92 -12.16
CA ASP A 26 3.98 21.62 -13.33
C ASP A 26 3.88 20.74 -14.58
N VAL A 27 4.84 19.85 -14.78
CA VAL A 27 4.84 18.87 -15.88
C VAL A 27 3.63 17.93 -15.86
N LYS A 28 2.95 17.80 -14.73
CA LYS A 28 1.74 16.95 -14.58
C LYS A 28 0.43 17.67 -14.95
N LYS A 29 0.50 18.90 -15.48
CA LYS A 29 -0.68 19.67 -15.90
C LYS A 29 -1.54 18.88 -16.90
N ALA A 30 -0.92 18.26 -17.89
CA ALA A 30 -1.62 17.44 -18.89
C ALA A 30 -2.30 16.20 -18.25
N LEU A 31 -1.65 15.58 -17.29
CA LEU A 31 -2.21 14.44 -16.54
C LEU A 31 -3.46 14.87 -15.75
N LEU A 32 -3.39 15.98 -15.00
CA LEU A 32 -4.54 16.52 -14.26
C LEU A 32 -5.70 16.81 -15.21
N THR A 33 -5.41 17.53 -16.31
CA THR A 33 -6.41 17.87 -17.33
C THR A 33 -7.09 16.61 -17.89
N GLY A 34 -6.31 15.61 -18.29
CA GLY A 34 -6.84 14.35 -18.83
C GLY A 34 -7.74 13.61 -17.83
N ARG A 35 -7.30 13.50 -16.59
CA ARG A 35 -8.04 12.79 -15.53
C ARG A 35 -9.34 13.48 -15.14
N LEU A 36 -9.35 14.80 -15.06
CA LEU A 36 -10.53 15.56 -14.67
C LEU A 36 -11.50 15.84 -15.84
N SER A 37 -11.05 15.83 -17.08
CA SER A 37 -11.88 16.16 -18.26
C SER A 37 -13.15 15.30 -18.39
N ARG A 38 -13.07 14.03 -18.03
CA ARG A 38 -14.23 13.15 -18.02
C ARG A 38 -15.24 13.59 -16.97
N ARG A 39 -14.76 13.93 -15.76
CA ARG A 39 -15.63 14.36 -14.66
C ARG A 39 -16.34 15.66 -14.96
N LEU A 40 -15.64 16.63 -15.58
CA LEU A 40 -16.26 17.88 -16.00
C LEU A 40 -17.43 17.62 -16.96
N ARG A 41 -17.27 16.70 -17.93
CA ARG A 41 -18.34 16.32 -18.86
C ARG A 41 -19.51 15.65 -18.15
N GLU A 42 -19.26 14.74 -17.20
CA GLU A 42 -20.30 14.08 -16.40
C GLU A 42 -21.15 15.11 -15.61
N LEU A 43 -20.53 16.19 -15.16
CA LEU A 43 -21.18 17.24 -14.39
C LEU A 43 -21.79 18.37 -15.26
N GLY A 44 -21.61 18.34 -16.58
CA GLY A 44 -22.03 19.42 -17.47
C GLY A 44 -21.25 20.73 -17.26
N VAL A 45 -20.06 20.67 -16.62
CA VAL A 45 -19.21 21.82 -16.31
C VAL A 45 -18.33 22.13 -17.51
N THR A 46 -18.24 23.41 -17.88
CA THR A 46 -17.59 23.86 -19.13
C THR A 46 -16.12 24.25 -18.95
N SER A 47 -15.71 24.59 -17.74
CA SER A 47 -14.34 25.06 -17.45
C SER A 47 -13.75 24.45 -16.18
N PHE A 48 -12.40 24.35 -16.11
CA PHE A 48 -11.69 23.92 -14.92
C PHE A 48 -11.85 24.89 -13.74
N GLY A 49 -12.04 26.17 -14.00
CA GLY A 49 -12.30 27.17 -12.96
C GLY A 49 -13.66 26.98 -12.29
N GLU A 50 -14.68 26.63 -13.06
CA GLU A 50 -16.00 26.29 -12.53
C GLU A 50 -15.95 24.98 -11.70
N TYR A 51 -15.26 23.96 -12.21
CA TYR A 51 -15.07 22.71 -11.49
C TYR A 51 -14.30 22.91 -10.17
N LEU A 52 -13.26 23.76 -10.18
CA LEU A 52 -12.52 24.07 -8.95
C LEU A 52 -13.40 24.68 -7.86
N ARG A 53 -14.25 25.66 -8.23
CA ARG A 53 -15.20 26.25 -7.26
C ARG A 53 -16.14 25.19 -6.65
N ARG A 54 -16.57 24.24 -7.46
CA ARG A 54 -17.38 23.12 -6.98
C ARG A 54 -16.63 22.23 -6.01
N VAL A 55 -15.39 21.86 -6.33
CA VAL A 55 -14.51 21.05 -5.44
C VAL A 55 -14.22 21.78 -4.12
N GLU A 56 -14.06 23.10 -4.15
CA GLU A 56 -13.86 23.92 -2.96
C GLU A 56 -15.10 23.97 -2.06
N ALA A 57 -16.31 23.94 -2.64
CA ALA A 57 -17.58 24.05 -1.94
C ALA A 57 -18.14 22.68 -1.46
N ASP A 58 -17.77 21.57 -2.10
CA ASP A 58 -18.35 20.25 -1.89
C ASP A 58 -17.28 19.24 -1.51
N GLU A 59 -17.30 18.77 -0.26
CA GLU A 59 -16.37 17.77 0.27
C GLU A 59 -16.45 16.45 -0.50
N SER A 60 -17.64 16.02 -0.90
CA SER A 60 -17.81 14.77 -1.64
C SER A 60 -17.16 14.85 -3.02
N GLU A 61 -17.25 16.00 -3.69
CA GLU A 61 -16.60 16.23 -4.97
C GLU A 61 -15.07 16.37 -4.79
N ARG A 62 -14.61 16.88 -3.65
CA ARG A 62 -13.19 16.94 -3.30
C ARG A 62 -12.59 15.53 -3.16
N VAL A 63 -13.27 14.64 -2.45
CA VAL A 63 -12.90 13.23 -2.36
C VAL A 63 -12.87 12.60 -3.75
N ARG A 64 -13.90 12.88 -4.57
CA ARG A 64 -13.96 12.37 -5.95
C ARG A 64 -12.81 12.86 -6.83
N MET A 65 -12.45 14.12 -6.69
CA MET A 65 -11.29 14.69 -7.37
C MET A 65 -9.99 13.97 -6.96
N LEU A 66 -9.78 13.76 -5.67
CA LEU A 66 -8.61 13.03 -5.17
C LEU A 66 -8.55 11.60 -5.71
N ASP A 67 -9.67 10.89 -5.76
CA ASP A 67 -9.79 9.57 -6.39
C ASP A 67 -9.37 9.56 -7.87
N LEU A 68 -9.67 10.62 -8.59
CA LEU A 68 -9.34 10.73 -10.00
C LEU A 68 -7.87 11.05 -10.25
N ILE A 69 -7.23 11.80 -9.35
CA ILE A 69 -5.85 12.26 -9.55
C ILE A 69 -4.80 11.33 -8.93
N THR A 70 -5.19 10.46 -8.00
CA THR A 70 -4.28 9.46 -7.42
C THR A 70 -3.84 8.44 -8.48
N THR A 71 -2.61 7.97 -8.34
CA THR A 71 -2.05 6.93 -9.22
C THR A 71 -2.01 5.64 -8.44
N ASN A 72 -2.83 4.69 -8.85
CA ASN A 72 -3.04 3.42 -8.15
C ASN A 72 -2.36 2.25 -8.89
N GLU A 73 -1.13 2.46 -9.38
CA GLU A 73 -0.36 1.40 -10.02
C GLU A 73 0.25 0.47 -8.97
N THR A 74 -0.17 -0.79 -9.02
CA THR A 74 0.30 -1.83 -8.11
C THR A 74 0.25 -3.19 -8.78
N ARG A 75 0.98 -4.17 -8.22
CA ARG A 75 0.99 -5.56 -8.68
C ARG A 75 1.22 -6.49 -7.50
N PHE A 76 0.82 -7.75 -7.66
CA PHE A 76 1.12 -8.79 -6.68
C PHE A 76 2.62 -9.00 -6.55
N PHE A 77 3.09 -9.23 -5.31
CA PHE A 77 4.49 -9.47 -4.96
C PHE A 77 5.47 -8.44 -5.56
N ARG A 78 5.02 -7.17 -5.71
CA ARG A 78 5.85 -6.07 -6.20
C ARG A 78 7.11 -5.96 -5.34
N GLU A 79 8.29 -5.80 -6.01
CA GLU A 79 9.60 -5.76 -5.35
C GLU A 79 9.87 -7.05 -4.58
N SER A 80 9.87 -8.18 -5.29
CA SER A 80 9.87 -9.55 -4.77
C SER A 80 10.93 -9.81 -3.70
N ARG A 81 12.09 -9.17 -3.77
CA ARG A 81 13.17 -9.32 -2.77
C ARG A 81 12.73 -8.97 -1.34
N GLN A 82 11.79 -8.06 -1.18
CA GLN A 82 11.24 -7.73 0.13
C GLN A 82 10.34 -8.85 0.66
N PHE A 83 9.54 -9.46 -0.21
CA PHE A 83 8.74 -10.65 0.13
C PHE A 83 9.62 -11.87 0.38
N GLU A 84 10.71 -12.05 -0.39
CA GLU A 84 11.71 -13.10 -0.18
C GLU A 84 12.39 -12.96 1.19
N LEU A 85 12.72 -11.73 1.61
CA LEU A 85 13.26 -11.47 2.95
C LEU A 85 12.28 -11.86 4.05
N LEU A 86 11.00 -11.50 3.89
CA LEU A 86 9.95 -11.93 4.82
C LEU A 86 9.84 -13.45 4.87
N ASP A 87 9.76 -14.10 3.70
CA ASP A 87 9.58 -15.54 3.52
C ASP A 87 10.73 -16.37 4.12
N SER A 88 11.97 -15.95 3.83
CA SER A 88 13.15 -16.76 4.17
C SER A 88 13.78 -16.45 5.53
N GLU A 89 13.55 -15.25 6.08
CA GLU A 89 14.26 -14.84 7.30
C GLU A 89 13.34 -14.35 8.41
N VAL A 90 12.45 -13.39 8.13
CA VAL A 90 11.68 -12.72 9.17
C VAL A 90 10.59 -13.63 9.74
N LEU A 91 9.74 -14.19 8.88
CA LEU A 91 8.60 -15.01 9.31
C LEU A 91 9.04 -16.34 9.92
N PRO A 92 10.04 -17.09 9.39
CA PRO A 92 10.56 -18.29 10.05
C PRO A 92 11.14 -18.01 11.43
N ARG A 93 11.86 -16.89 11.59
CA ARG A 93 12.38 -16.50 12.91
C ARG A 93 11.24 -16.23 13.89
N TRP A 94 10.20 -15.49 13.49
CA TRP A 94 9.06 -15.20 14.34
C TRP A 94 8.25 -16.45 14.70
N ALA A 95 8.14 -17.40 13.77
CA ALA A 95 7.54 -18.72 14.06
C ALA A 95 8.34 -19.49 15.13
N ALA A 96 9.68 -19.50 15.02
CA ALA A 96 10.55 -20.13 16.00
C ALA A 96 10.46 -19.44 17.38
N GLU A 97 10.51 -18.10 17.42
CA GLU A 97 10.35 -17.32 18.66
C GLU A 97 9.00 -17.62 19.34
N ALA A 98 7.93 -17.79 18.58
CA ALA A 98 6.62 -18.13 19.11
C ALA A 98 6.56 -19.59 19.62
N ALA A 99 7.22 -20.52 18.95
CA ALA A 99 7.34 -21.90 19.40
C ALA A 99 8.12 -22.02 20.73
N GLU A 100 9.09 -21.12 20.93
CA GLU A 100 9.87 -21.01 22.17
C GLU A 100 9.18 -20.19 23.28
N GLY A 101 7.98 -19.67 23.04
CA GLY A 101 7.25 -18.81 23.98
C GLY A 101 7.82 -17.39 24.14
N LYS A 102 8.78 -16.99 23.30
CA LYS A 102 9.41 -15.65 23.31
C LYS A 102 8.56 -14.57 22.62
N ARG A 103 7.56 -15.00 21.87
CA ARG A 103 6.65 -14.13 21.11
C ARG A 103 5.22 -14.69 21.19
N PRO A 104 4.18 -13.84 21.28
CA PRO A 104 2.80 -14.31 21.15
C PRO A 104 2.52 -14.81 19.73
N ARG A 105 1.62 -15.78 19.58
CA ARG A 105 1.10 -16.25 18.28
C ARG A 105 0.14 -15.22 17.68
N ARG A 106 0.60 -14.01 17.53
CA ARG A 106 -0.11 -12.89 16.93
C ARG A 106 0.82 -12.11 16.02
N LEU A 107 0.31 -11.69 14.87
CA LEU A 107 1.03 -10.82 13.97
C LEU A 107 0.06 -9.79 13.36
N ARG A 108 0.43 -8.54 13.47
CA ARG A 108 -0.32 -7.41 12.92
C ARG A 108 0.53 -6.69 11.88
N ALA A 109 -0.03 -6.55 10.68
CA ALA A 109 0.62 -5.83 9.60
C ALA A 109 -0.23 -4.65 9.13
N TRP A 110 0.41 -3.62 8.60
CA TRP A 110 -0.26 -2.47 8.02
C TRP A 110 0.31 -2.19 6.62
N SER A 111 -0.54 -2.25 5.59
CA SER A 111 -0.24 -1.78 4.24
C SER A 111 -0.80 -0.36 4.09
N ALA A 112 0.07 0.65 4.18
CA ALA A 112 -0.25 2.06 4.13
C ALA A 112 -0.06 2.61 2.70
N GLY A 113 -1.16 2.86 1.99
CA GLY A 113 -1.20 3.13 0.55
C GLY A 113 -1.39 1.85 -0.25
N CYS A 114 -2.38 1.03 0.14
CA CYS A 114 -2.59 -0.34 -0.38
C CYS A 114 -3.14 -0.39 -1.81
N SER A 115 -3.55 0.73 -2.39
CA SER A 115 -4.11 0.82 -3.74
C SER A 115 -5.28 -0.17 -3.96
N THR A 116 -5.25 -0.96 -5.03
CA THR A 116 -6.28 -1.95 -5.40
C THR A 116 -6.11 -3.31 -4.72
N GLY A 117 -5.29 -3.39 -3.67
CA GLY A 117 -5.23 -4.52 -2.75
C GLY A 117 -4.16 -5.59 -3.05
N GLU A 118 -3.43 -5.50 -4.15
CA GLU A 118 -2.44 -6.51 -4.52
C GLU A 118 -1.36 -6.72 -3.44
N GLU A 119 -0.91 -5.63 -2.79
CA GLU A 119 0.10 -5.72 -1.71
C GLU A 119 -0.44 -6.43 -0.46
N PRO A 120 -1.55 -5.98 0.17
CA PRO A 120 -2.06 -6.66 1.37
C PRO A 120 -2.48 -8.10 1.10
N TYR A 121 -2.98 -8.43 -0.11
CA TYR A 121 -3.30 -9.82 -0.44
C TYR A 121 -2.05 -10.68 -0.69
N SER A 122 -0.98 -10.13 -1.27
CA SER A 122 0.32 -10.82 -1.34
C SER A 122 0.85 -11.13 0.05
N LEU A 123 0.74 -10.17 0.97
CA LEU A 123 1.15 -10.37 2.36
C LEU A 123 0.26 -11.41 3.06
N ALA A 124 -1.05 -11.38 2.86
CA ALA A 124 -1.98 -12.34 3.45
C ALA A 124 -1.68 -13.78 3.01
N MET A 125 -1.42 -14.01 1.72
CA MET A 125 -1.02 -15.33 1.21
C MET A 125 0.29 -15.81 1.87
N LEU A 126 1.26 -14.90 2.00
CA LEU A 126 2.54 -15.22 2.64
C LEU A 126 2.38 -15.55 4.13
N LEU A 127 1.60 -14.76 4.88
CA LEU A 127 1.36 -15.01 6.30
C LEU A 127 0.65 -16.34 6.53
N LEU A 128 -0.38 -16.66 5.77
CA LEU A 128 -1.10 -17.94 5.87
C LEU A 128 -0.20 -19.14 5.58
N SER A 129 0.79 -19.00 4.70
CA SER A 129 1.71 -20.10 4.40
C SER A 129 2.70 -20.39 5.52
N HIS A 130 3.05 -19.37 6.33
CA HIS A 130 4.00 -19.50 7.44
C HIS A 130 3.36 -19.80 8.78
N PHE A 131 2.13 -19.38 8.99
CA PHE A 131 1.44 -19.40 10.27
C PHE A 131 0.13 -20.19 10.18
N PRO A 132 0.18 -21.52 9.96
CA PRO A 132 -1.00 -22.35 9.99
C PRO A 132 -1.55 -22.50 11.41
N GLY A 133 -2.85 -22.74 11.52
CA GLY A 133 -3.50 -23.04 12.80
C GLY A 133 -3.85 -21.80 13.63
N GLU A 134 -3.57 -21.85 14.94
CA GLU A 134 -4.02 -20.86 15.92
C GLU A 134 -3.11 -19.62 16.00
N TRP A 135 -2.99 -18.89 14.90
CA TRP A 135 -2.38 -17.57 14.88
C TRP A 135 -3.44 -16.48 14.73
N ASP A 136 -3.34 -15.45 15.55
CA ASP A 136 -4.12 -14.22 15.40
C ASP A 136 -3.39 -13.32 14.38
N LEU A 137 -3.85 -13.38 13.13
CA LEU A 137 -3.29 -12.63 12.00
C LEU A 137 -4.24 -11.51 11.59
N GLU A 138 -3.74 -10.28 11.53
CA GLU A 138 -4.50 -9.12 11.07
C GLU A 138 -3.66 -8.28 10.11
N ILE A 139 -4.26 -7.88 8.98
CA ILE A 139 -3.69 -6.92 8.05
C ILE A 139 -4.64 -5.73 7.95
N LEU A 140 -4.20 -4.57 8.43
CA LEU A 140 -4.84 -3.30 8.11
C LEU A 140 -4.33 -2.83 6.76
N ALA A 141 -5.23 -2.51 5.84
CA ALA A 141 -4.90 -1.97 4.52
C ALA A 141 -5.59 -0.61 4.35
N THR A 142 -4.82 0.43 4.16
CA THR A 142 -5.36 1.79 4.08
C THR A 142 -4.95 2.49 2.79
N ASP A 143 -5.84 3.30 2.24
CA ASP A 143 -5.57 4.16 1.09
C ASP A 143 -6.40 5.44 1.16
N LEU A 144 -5.94 6.49 0.50
CA LEU A 144 -6.69 7.72 0.32
C LEU A 144 -7.87 7.53 -0.64
N SER A 145 -7.68 6.72 -1.69
CA SER A 145 -8.64 6.52 -2.78
C SER A 145 -9.75 5.55 -2.39
N THR A 146 -10.97 6.06 -2.29
CA THR A 146 -12.17 5.25 -2.04
C THR A 146 -12.42 4.23 -3.16
N ARG A 147 -12.17 4.63 -4.42
CA ARG A 147 -12.32 3.74 -5.59
C ARG A 147 -11.31 2.60 -5.60
N ALA A 148 -10.08 2.86 -5.14
CA ALA A 148 -9.07 1.82 -4.99
C ALA A 148 -9.49 0.82 -3.92
N LEU A 149 -9.95 1.31 -2.77
CA LEU A 149 -10.45 0.49 -1.66
C LEU A 149 -11.69 -0.34 -2.04
N GLU A 150 -12.62 0.19 -2.84
CA GLU A 150 -13.77 -0.59 -3.36
C GLU A 150 -13.28 -1.79 -4.18
N ARG A 151 -12.31 -1.59 -5.08
CA ARG A 151 -11.71 -2.68 -5.86
C ARG A 151 -10.96 -3.67 -4.98
N ALA A 152 -10.20 -3.17 -4.01
CA ALA A 152 -9.47 -4.00 -3.06
C ALA A 152 -10.43 -4.89 -2.23
N ARG A 153 -11.54 -4.35 -1.75
CA ARG A 153 -12.58 -5.11 -1.02
C ARG A 153 -13.28 -6.15 -1.90
N ALA A 154 -13.52 -5.84 -3.17
CA ALA A 154 -14.08 -6.80 -4.11
C ALA A 154 -13.16 -8.02 -4.30
N ALA A 155 -11.85 -7.81 -4.16
CA ALA A 155 -10.81 -8.82 -4.26
C ALA A 155 -10.84 -9.61 -5.58
N VAL A 156 -11.19 -8.91 -6.67
CA VAL A 156 -11.34 -9.48 -8.02
C VAL A 156 -10.42 -8.75 -8.99
N TRP A 157 -9.64 -9.52 -9.72
CA TRP A 157 -8.70 -9.00 -10.74
C TRP A 157 -8.82 -9.74 -12.06
N PRO A 158 -8.39 -9.13 -13.18
CA PRO A 158 -8.24 -9.85 -14.44
C PRO A 158 -7.29 -11.05 -14.28
N LEU A 159 -7.62 -12.17 -14.92
CA LEU A 159 -6.81 -13.39 -14.88
C LEU A 159 -5.38 -13.16 -15.41
N SER A 160 -5.16 -12.15 -16.26
CA SER A 160 -3.82 -11.77 -16.72
C SER A 160 -2.84 -11.43 -15.60
N LYS A 161 -3.32 -10.96 -14.44
CA LYS A 161 -2.50 -10.70 -13.25
C LYS A 161 -2.05 -11.97 -12.52
N SER A 162 -2.58 -13.15 -12.84
CA SER A 162 -2.13 -14.42 -12.25
C SER A 162 -0.63 -14.68 -12.43
N LYS A 163 -0.04 -14.13 -13.49
CA LYS A 163 1.41 -14.22 -13.77
C LYS A 163 2.27 -13.49 -12.73
N GLU A 164 1.69 -12.60 -11.95
CA GLU A 164 2.37 -11.84 -10.90
C GLU A 164 2.45 -12.64 -9.59
N ILE A 165 1.66 -13.71 -9.45
CA ILE A 165 1.52 -14.51 -8.23
C ILE A 165 2.31 -15.81 -8.39
N PRO A 166 3.20 -16.15 -7.43
CA PRO A 166 3.90 -17.44 -7.44
C PRO A 166 2.91 -18.62 -7.54
N PRO A 167 3.21 -19.67 -8.33
CA PRO A 167 2.27 -20.74 -8.64
C PRO A 167 1.66 -21.43 -7.41
N GLY A 168 2.45 -21.62 -6.33
CA GLY A 168 1.96 -22.20 -5.07
C GLY A 168 0.87 -21.36 -4.41
N PHE A 169 1.08 -20.04 -4.32
CA PHE A 169 0.10 -19.11 -3.78
C PHE A 169 -1.13 -18.98 -4.68
N LEU A 170 -0.92 -18.92 -5.99
CA LEU A 170 -2.03 -18.87 -6.95
C LEU A 170 -2.96 -20.08 -6.79
N LYS A 171 -2.39 -21.29 -6.72
CA LYS A 171 -3.16 -22.54 -6.57
C LYS A 171 -3.83 -22.65 -5.20
N GLY A 172 -3.13 -22.21 -4.13
CA GLY A 172 -3.60 -22.35 -2.75
C GLY A 172 -4.67 -21.33 -2.37
N TYR A 173 -4.57 -20.09 -2.88
CA TYR A 173 -5.31 -18.97 -2.31
C TYR A 173 -6.16 -18.17 -3.28
N MET A 174 -6.10 -18.47 -4.59
CA MET A 174 -6.88 -17.74 -5.60
C MET A 174 -7.90 -18.65 -6.26
N LEU A 175 -9.10 -18.13 -6.43
CA LEU A 175 -10.19 -18.77 -7.14
C LEU A 175 -10.22 -18.28 -8.59
N ARG A 176 -10.35 -19.18 -9.55
CA ARG A 176 -10.57 -18.85 -10.96
C ARG A 176 -12.05 -18.65 -11.23
N GLY A 177 -12.42 -17.58 -11.91
CA GLY A 177 -13.77 -17.32 -12.37
C GLY A 177 -14.20 -18.30 -13.45
N THR A 178 -15.48 -18.65 -13.45
CA THR A 178 -16.13 -19.52 -14.44
C THR A 178 -17.43 -18.88 -14.91
N GLY A 179 -17.93 -19.27 -16.08
CA GLY A 179 -19.16 -18.72 -16.65
C GLY A 179 -19.07 -17.18 -16.83
N PRO A 180 -20.00 -16.40 -16.24
CA PRO A 180 -20.00 -14.94 -16.36
C PRO A 180 -18.75 -14.26 -15.78
N GLU A 181 -18.02 -14.93 -14.91
CA GLU A 181 -16.79 -14.43 -14.28
C GLU A 181 -15.52 -14.96 -14.96
N ASP A 182 -15.64 -15.66 -16.11
CA ASP A 182 -14.46 -16.13 -16.85
C ASP A 182 -13.52 -14.96 -17.21
N GLY A 183 -12.21 -15.25 -17.23
CA GLY A 183 -11.19 -14.22 -17.43
C GLY A 183 -10.86 -13.40 -16.17
N LYS A 184 -11.45 -13.72 -15.01
CA LYS A 184 -11.17 -13.10 -13.72
C LYS A 184 -10.61 -14.11 -12.72
N MET A 185 -9.99 -13.60 -11.68
CA MET A 185 -9.60 -14.34 -10.48
C MET A 185 -10.02 -13.56 -9.23
N LYS A 186 -10.26 -14.29 -8.13
CA LYS A 186 -10.67 -13.70 -6.84
C LYS A 186 -9.85 -14.31 -5.71
N ALA A 187 -9.50 -13.49 -4.72
CA ALA A 187 -8.87 -14.01 -3.50
C ALA A 187 -9.81 -14.96 -2.75
N GLY A 188 -9.27 -16.06 -2.24
CA GLY A 188 -10.00 -17.04 -1.42
C GLY A 188 -10.57 -16.41 -0.14
N PRO A 189 -11.56 -17.06 0.50
CA PRO A 189 -12.21 -16.52 1.69
C PRO A 189 -11.24 -16.35 2.86
N GLU A 190 -10.32 -17.27 3.05
CA GLU A 190 -9.30 -17.23 4.11
C GLU A 190 -8.35 -16.04 3.97
N VAL A 191 -7.92 -15.73 2.75
CA VAL A 191 -7.05 -14.57 2.47
C VAL A 191 -7.79 -13.27 2.71
N ARG A 192 -9.07 -13.21 2.28
CA ARG A 192 -9.90 -12.02 2.46
C ARG A 192 -10.24 -11.76 3.92
N ALA A 193 -10.38 -12.79 4.74
CA ALA A 193 -10.69 -12.69 6.15
C ALA A 193 -9.59 -11.99 6.95
N LEU A 194 -8.34 -12.03 6.49
CA LEU A 194 -7.20 -11.40 7.16
C LEU A 194 -7.11 -9.89 6.93
N VAL A 195 -7.73 -9.37 5.86
CA VAL A 195 -7.48 -7.99 5.41
C VAL A 195 -8.68 -7.10 5.71
N ARG A 196 -8.44 -6.07 6.51
CA ARG A 196 -9.40 -5.01 6.81
C ARG A 196 -9.01 -3.75 6.05
N PHE A 197 -9.95 -3.20 5.28
CA PHE A 197 -9.73 -2.01 4.46
C PHE A 197 -10.36 -0.77 5.08
N GLU A 198 -9.58 0.29 5.25
CA GLU A 198 -10.03 1.58 5.76
C GLU A 198 -9.52 2.74 4.89
N ARG A 199 -10.31 3.81 4.81
CA ARG A 199 -9.84 5.04 4.20
C ARG A 199 -8.99 5.79 5.21
N LEU A 200 -7.77 6.16 4.79
CA LEU A 200 -6.87 6.94 5.61
C LEU A 200 -6.06 7.88 4.71
N ASN A 201 -5.96 9.12 5.13
CA ASN A 201 -5.11 10.10 4.49
C ASN A 201 -3.79 10.21 5.28
N LEU A 202 -2.68 9.85 4.64
CA LEU A 202 -1.36 9.96 5.27
C LEU A 202 -0.95 11.41 5.57
N ASN A 203 -1.66 12.41 5.04
CA ASN A 203 -1.47 13.80 5.38
C ASN A 203 -2.15 14.22 6.69
N ASP A 204 -3.10 13.42 7.22
CA ASP A 204 -3.80 13.74 8.46
C ASP A 204 -2.82 13.89 9.63
N ALA A 205 -3.16 14.75 10.58
CA ALA A 205 -2.32 15.05 11.73
C ALA A 205 -2.09 13.83 12.64
N THR A 206 -3.10 12.97 12.76
CA THR A 206 -3.09 11.73 13.55
C THR A 206 -3.72 10.61 12.77
N TYR A 207 -3.34 9.37 13.08
CA TYR A 207 -3.96 8.18 12.51
C TYR A 207 -4.73 7.43 13.59
N GLU A 208 -6.04 7.33 13.43
CA GLU A 208 -6.92 6.60 14.35
C GLU A 208 -6.85 5.08 14.07
N VAL A 209 -5.65 4.52 14.13
CA VAL A 209 -5.42 3.10 13.93
C VAL A 209 -4.90 2.46 15.22
N ARG A 210 -5.38 1.25 15.49
CA ARG A 210 -4.99 0.52 16.70
C ARG A 210 -3.69 -0.24 16.45
N GLY A 211 -2.56 0.28 16.95
CA GLY A 211 -1.25 -0.38 16.97
C GLY A 211 -1.03 -1.22 18.24
N PRO A 212 0.21 -1.69 18.50
CA PRO A 212 1.33 -1.63 17.59
C PRO A 212 1.24 -2.67 16.47
N PHE A 213 1.97 -2.42 15.36
CA PHE A 213 2.13 -3.33 14.22
C PHE A 213 3.52 -3.96 14.23
N ASP A 214 3.62 -5.22 13.83
CA ASP A 214 4.88 -5.94 13.62
C ASP A 214 5.50 -5.60 12.27
N LEU A 215 4.66 -5.36 11.26
CA LEU A 215 5.05 -4.96 9.91
C LEU A 215 4.29 -3.69 9.50
N ILE A 216 5.00 -2.71 8.95
CA ILE A 216 4.38 -1.58 8.25
C ILE A 216 5.01 -1.49 6.86
N LEU A 217 4.17 -1.53 5.82
CA LEU A 217 4.55 -1.34 4.42
C LEU A 217 3.98 0.01 3.96
N CYS A 218 4.87 0.97 3.65
CA CYS A 218 4.50 2.23 3.00
C CYS A 218 5.37 2.39 1.75
N ARG A 219 4.97 1.69 0.67
CA ARG A 219 5.81 1.47 -0.50
C ARG A 219 5.29 2.21 -1.72
N ASN A 220 6.19 2.96 -2.38
CA ASN A 220 5.87 3.75 -3.58
C ASN A 220 4.79 4.80 -3.35
N VAL A 221 4.71 5.33 -2.14
CA VAL A 221 3.76 6.36 -1.70
C VAL A 221 4.48 7.64 -1.31
N LEU A 222 5.62 7.53 -0.62
CA LEU A 222 6.39 8.68 -0.14
C LEU A 222 6.94 9.54 -1.29
N ILE A 223 7.04 8.98 -2.50
CA ILE A 223 7.46 9.70 -3.71
C ILE A 223 6.54 10.88 -4.08
N TYR A 224 5.32 10.90 -3.56
CA TYR A 224 4.34 11.97 -3.83
C TYR A 224 4.44 13.14 -2.86
N PHE A 225 5.14 12.98 -1.73
CA PHE A 225 5.31 13.99 -0.70
C PHE A 225 6.60 14.79 -0.90
N ASP A 226 6.61 16.04 -0.45
CA ASP A 226 7.85 16.79 -0.30
C ASP A 226 8.67 16.29 0.91
N ALA A 227 9.85 16.84 1.13
CA ALA A 227 10.77 16.38 2.17
C ALA A 227 10.16 16.48 3.59
N GLU A 228 9.43 17.55 3.87
CA GLU A 228 8.79 17.76 5.17
C GLU A 228 7.58 16.85 5.36
N GLY A 229 6.74 16.69 4.32
CA GLY A 229 5.63 15.76 4.30
C GLY A 229 6.08 14.32 4.51
N LYS A 230 7.15 13.88 3.83
CA LYS A 230 7.78 12.57 4.05
C LYS A 230 8.16 12.36 5.50
N ARG A 231 8.85 13.31 6.11
CA ARG A 231 9.27 13.22 7.52
C ARG A 231 8.06 13.06 8.43
N ARG A 232 7.03 13.89 8.26
CA ARG A 232 5.79 13.79 9.06
C ARG A 232 5.10 12.43 8.92
N VAL A 233 4.95 11.94 7.70
CA VAL A 233 4.32 10.64 7.42
C VAL A 233 5.11 9.50 8.06
N ILE A 234 6.44 9.48 7.86
CA ILE A 234 7.32 8.45 8.43
C ILE A 234 7.24 8.44 9.95
N GLU A 235 7.37 9.60 10.61
CA GLU A 235 7.33 9.67 12.08
C GLU A 235 5.98 9.18 12.64
N ARG A 236 4.86 9.50 11.97
CA ARG A 236 3.55 9.00 12.37
C ARG A 236 3.42 7.49 12.17
N LEU A 237 3.86 6.96 11.04
CA LEU A 237 3.84 5.51 10.81
C LEU A 237 4.72 4.77 11.82
N LEU A 238 5.91 5.28 12.10
CA LEU A 238 6.83 4.70 13.09
C LEU A 238 6.30 4.77 14.53
N SER A 239 5.40 5.69 14.85
CA SER A 239 4.74 5.69 16.17
C SER A 239 3.79 4.50 16.38
N HIS A 240 3.38 3.86 15.31
CA HIS A 240 2.56 2.65 15.32
C HIS A 240 3.37 1.36 15.15
N LEU A 241 4.68 1.44 14.87
CA LEU A 241 5.54 0.27 14.73
C LEU A 241 5.94 -0.24 16.11
N GLY A 242 5.75 -1.53 16.32
CA GLY A 242 6.09 -2.20 17.58
C GLY A 242 7.60 -2.42 17.74
N PRO A 243 8.03 -2.85 18.96
CA PRO A 243 9.41 -3.26 19.19
C PRO A 243 9.77 -4.45 18.30
N ALA A 244 11.01 -4.46 17.78
CA ALA A 244 11.51 -5.42 16.80
C ALA A 244 10.65 -5.53 15.52
N GLY A 245 9.85 -4.52 15.23
CA GLY A 245 9.02 -4.43 14.03
C GLY A 245 9.82 -4.03 12.79
N TYR A 246 9.25 -4.30 11.62
CA TYR A 246 9.86 -3.98 10.33
C TYR A 246 9.05 -2.93 9.58
N PHE A 247 9.76 -1.98 8.98
CA PHE A 247 9.22 -0.93 8.14
C PHE A 247 9.76 -1.05 6.72
N PHE A 248 8.86 -1.15 5.74
CA PHE A 248 9.18 -1.33 4.34
C PHE A 248 8.80 -0.07 3.55
N VAL A 249 9.70 0.40 2.71
CA VAL A 249 9.46 1.46 1.73
C VAL A 249 9.73 0.96 0.31
N GLY A 250 9.31 1.68 -0.72
CA GLY A 250 9.61 1.31 -2.11
C GLY A 250 11.09 1.44 -2.44
N HIS A 251 11.56 0.73 -3.48
CA HIS A 251 12.98 0.69 -3.87
C HIS A 251 13.58 2.08 -4.19
N ALA A 252 12.76 3.02 -4.66
CA ALA A 252 13.17 4.40 -4.95
C ALA A 252 13.09 5.32 -3.72
N GLU A 253 12.75 4.77 -2.56
CA GLU A 253 12.52 5.51 -1.31
C GLU A 253 13.57 5.13 -0.27
N SER A 254 13.96 6.08 0.58
CA SER A 254 14.95 5.86 1.64
C SER A 254 14.56 6.66 2.88
N LEU A 255 14.88 6.12 4.05
CA LEU A 255 14.75 6.82 5.35
C LEU A 255 16.06 7.45 5.81
N ASN A 256 17.14 7.30 5.07
CA ASN A 256 18.43 7.86 5.42
C ASN A 256 18.35 9.39 5.56
N GLY A 257 18.81 9.92 6.68
CA GLY A 257 18.75 11.36 6.99
C GLY A 257 17.34 11.90 7.29
N ILE A 258 16.33 11.03 7.41
CA ILE A 258 14.96 11.41 7.77
C ILE A 258 14.68 11.08 9.23
N THR A 259 15.09 9.92 9.71
CA THR A 259 14.84 9.46 11.09
C THR A 259 15.94 8.52 11.57
N ASP A 260 16.25 8.58 12.87
CA ASP A 260 17.17 7.65 13.56
C ASP A 260 16.45 6.60 14.41
N ARG A 261 15.12 6.56 14.34
CA ARG A 261 14.29 5.61 15.12
C ARG A 261 14.37 4.17 14.63
N VAL A 262 14.83 3.97 13.41
CA VAL A 262 14.98 2.68 12.78
C VAL A 262 16.33 2.59 12.09
N ARG A 263 16.87 1.38 11.97
CA ARG A 263 18.08 1.13 11.21
C ARG A 263 17.80 0.28 9.97
N ALA A 264 18.59 0.48 8.95
CA ALA A 264 18.51 -0.31 7.73
C ALA A 264 18.94 -1.76 7.97
N VAL A 265 18.16 -2.67 7.45
CA VAL A 265 18.40 -4.12 7.38
C VAL A 265 18.94 -4.47 5.99
N THR A 266 18.22 -4.03 4.98
CA THR A 266 18.60 -4.04 3.57
C THR A 266 18.15 -2.71 2.94
N PRO A 267 18.53 -2.37 1.71
CA PRO A 267 17.94 -1.22 1.03
C PRO A 267 16.41 -1.30 1.09
N SER A 268 15.76 -0.21 1.49
CA SER A 268 14.29 -0.07 1.62
C SER A 268 13.59 -0.92 2.70
N VAL A 269 14.33 -1.63 3.57
CA VAL A 269 13.79 -2.35 4.73
C VAL A 269 14.50 -1.92 6.00
N TYR A 270 13.72 -1.54 7.00
CA TYR A 270 14.19 -0.98 8.26
C TYR A 270 13.57 -1.72 9.45
N THR A 271 14.22 -1.67 10.62
CA THR A 271 13.70 -2.28 11.84
C THR A 271 13.96 -1.42 13.07
N THR A 272 13.09 -1.52 14.06
CA THR A 272 13.29 -1.02 15.43
C THR A 272 14.12 -1.95 16.30
N ASP A 273 14.44 -3.16 15.83
CA ASP A 273 15.28 -4.11 16.57
C ASP A 273 16.71 -3.57 16.72
N PRO A 274 17.23 -3.35 17.93
CA PRO A 274 18.59 -2.82 18.14
C PRO A 274 19.69 -3.78 17.70
N ALA A 275 19.44 -5.09 17.69
CA ALA A 275 20.42 -6.11 17.32
C ALA A 275 19.77 -7.30 16.58
N PRO A 276 19.37 -7.15 15.30
CA PRO A 276 18.99 -8.31 14.55
C PRO A 276 20.21 -9.22 14.36
N ALA A 277 19.99 -10.52 14.47
CA ALA A 277 20.98 -11.51 14.07
C ALA A 277 21.54 -11.15 12.68
N ARG A 278 22.86 -11.29 12.49
CA ARG A 278 23.51 -11.05 11.19
C ARG A 278 22.76 -11.83 10.13
N MET A 279 22.05 -11.12 9.27
CA MET A 279 21.39 -11.75 8.13
C MET A 279 22.47 -12.34 7.23
N ARG A 280 22.41 -13.64 7.01
CA ARG A 280 23.26 -14.30 6.02
C ARG A 280 22.82 -13.78 4.67
N GLY A 281 23.78 -13.33 3.84
CA GLY A 281 23.48 -12.81 2.53
C GLY A 281 22.55 -13.76 1.76
N VAL A 282 21.44 -13.22 1.27
CA VAL A 282 20.42 -13.95 0.49
C VAL A 282 21.13 -14.59 -0.70
N PRO A 283 21.25 -15.93 -0.78
CA PRO A 283 21.73 -16.57 -2.00
C PRO A 283 20.74 -16.31 -3.13
N PRO A 284 21.17 -16.19 -4.39
CA PRO A 284 20.27 -15.94 -5.51
C PRO A 284 19.21 -17.05 -5.57
N ALA A 285 17.97 -16.62 -5.75
CA ALA A 285 16.80 -17.49 -5.83
C ALA A 285 17.01 -18.61 -6.86
N ARG A 286 17.28 -19.82 -6.41
CA ARG A 286 17.18 -21.05 -7.19
C ARG A 286 16.20 -21.99 -6.49
N GLU A 287 15.07 -22.21 -7.15
CA GLU A 287 14.24 -23.42 -7.08
C GLU A 287 13.82 -23.95 -5.71
N ARG A 288 12.99 -23.23 -4.94
CA ARG A 288 12.25 -23.82 -3.80
C ARG A 288 10.75 -23.55 -3.76
N LEU A 289 10.16 -23.00 -4.77
CA LEU A 289 8.70 -22.79 -4.85
C LEU A 289 7.96 -23.89 -5.61
N GLY A 290 8.53 -25.11 -5.63
CA GLY A 290 8.00 -26.23 -6.42
C GLY A 290 7.86 -27.59 -5.74
N ALA A 291 7.97 -27.68 -4.41
CA ALA A 291 7.85 -28.98 -3.73
C ALA A 291 7.13 -28.84 -2.38
N ARG A 292 5.80 -28.85 -2.41
CA ARG A 292 4.89 -29.50 -1.44
C ARG A 292 3.48 -29.52 -2.02
#